data_f98ffef11cbfac4d8972bb4ef63a73d7
#
_entry.id   f98ffef11cbfac4d8972bb4ef63a73d7
#
_cell.length_a   1.000
_cell.length_b   1.000
_cell.length_c   1.000
_cell.angle_alpha   90.00
_cell.angle_beta   90.00
_cell.angle_gamma   90.00
#
_symmetry.space_group_name_H-M   'P 1'
#
loop_
_entity.id
_entity.type
_entity.pdbx_description
1 polymer ?
#
loop_
_entity_poly.entity_id
_entity_poly.type
_entity_poly.pdbx_seq_one_letter_code
_entity_poly.pdbx_strand_id
1 'polypeptide(L)'
;FPTRRSSDLMGAGALVQLTCNLAAGLLIAGTSVAAAITSGIAVGFLVGLINAFLVIIVKIPTFVATLGTMFVMQGVTSWYNDGKALTIKAIPGFSVLGQGRIAIIPVIFLIVIAVCAVLHYFFKHTRTGLRMYATGENPAAATLRGLNTKKYLLLSYLLSGLILGFTGVLQCSYNYGASAITSGMDFLIQALSAAYLGSTFSKTGELSVIGTVISGMFIAALSNALIINGISNQQISGVLGIILILSILL
;
A
#
# COMPACT_ATOMS: atom_id res chain seq x y z
N PHE A 1 23.17 -3.18 6.06
CA PHE A 1 21.94 -3.14 6.87
C PHE A 1 20.71 -3.10 5.97
N PRO A 2 19.78 -4.04 6.07
CA PRO A 2 18.56 -4.09 5.25
C PRO A 2 17.52 -3.02 5.61
N THR A 3 17.84 -2.06 6.46
CA THR A 3 16.93 -1.14 7.13
C THR A 3 16.34 -0.01 6.27
N ARG A 4 16.80 0.18 5.02
CA ARG A 4 16.25 1.25 4.16
C ARG A 4 14.94 0.90 3.44
N ARG A 5 14.64 -0.40 3.26
CA ARG A 5 13.44 -0.84 2.49
C ARG A 5 12.14 -0.85 3.30
N SER A 6 12.21 -1.08 4.61
CA SER A 6 11.02 -1.16 5.48
C SER A 6 10.47 0.19 5.92
N SER A 7 11.31 1.22 5.94
CA SER A 7 10.90 2.56 6.38
C SER A 7 9.96 3.28 5.41
N ASP A 8 9.97 2.90 4.13
CA ASP A 8 9.11 3.53 3.11
C ASP A 8 7.64 3.11 3.24
N LEU A 9 7.36 2.03 3.97
CA LEU A 9 6.01 1.48 4.13
C LEU A 9 5.22 2.09 5.29
N MET A 10 5.86 2.86 6.20
CA MET A 10 5.17 3.36 7.42
C MET A 10 3.96 4.24 7.10
N GLY A 11 4.00 5.02 6.05
CA GLY A 11 2.86 5.84 5.61
C GLY A 11 1.82 5.11 4.77
N ALA A 12 2.06 3.84 4.37
CA ALA A 12 1.22 3.16 3.38
C ALA A 12 -0.23 2.98 3.87
N GLY A 13 -0.42 2.51 5.11
CA GLY A 13 -1.75 2.29 5.66
C GLY A 13 -2.55 3.59 5.82
N ALA A 14 -1.90 4.67 6.26
CA ALA A 14 -2.55 5.96 6.41
C ALA A 14 -2.94 6.57 5.04
N LEU A 15 -2.11 6.37 4.01
CA LEU A 15 -2.41 6.81 2.66
C LEU A 15 -3.60 6.06 2.05
N VAL A 16 -3.63 4.73 2.19
CA VAL A 16 -4.78 3.91 1.76
C VAL A 16 -6.06 4.38 2.46
N GLN A 17 -5.99 4.66 3.75
CA GLN A 17 -7.14 5.14 4.51
C GLN A 17 -7.59 6.55 4.09
N LEU A 18 -6.66 7.48 3.90
CA LEU A 18 -6.96 8.84 3.44
C LEU A 18 -7.67 8.80 2.07
N THR A 19 -7.12 8.05 1.11
CA THR A 19 -7.70 7.95 -0.24
C THR A 19 -9.02 7.20 -0.25
N CYS A 20 -9.20 6.20 0.62
CA CYS A 20 -10.46 5.51 0.85
C CYS A 20 -11.55 6.48 1.36
N ASN A 21 -11.23 7.28 2.41
CA ASN A 21 -12.16 8.27 2.96
C ASN A 21 -12.50 9.38 1.96
N LEU A 22 -11.50 9.86 1.21
CA LEU A 22 -11.72 10.87 0.16
C LEU A 22 -12.65 10.35 -0.93
N ALA A 23 -12.41 9.13 -1.42
CA ALA A 23 -13.27 8.50 -2.43
C ALA A 23 -14.70 8.32 -1.89
N ALA A 24 -14.87 7.87 -0.65
CA ALA A 24 -16.15 7.74 0.00
C ALA A 24 -16.90 9.07 0.09
N GLY A 25 -16.25 10.12 0.57
CA GLY A 25 -16.85 11.43 0.73
C GLY A 25 -17.26 12.06 -0.61
N LEU A 26 -16.42 11.94 -1.64
CA LEU A 26 -16.76 12.42 -2.99
C LEU A 26 -17.99 11.71 -3.56
N LEU A 27 -18.09 10.39 -3.38
CA LEU A 27 -19.23 9.62 -3.84
C LEU A 27 -20.51 9.95 -3.06
N ILE A 28 -20.41 10.23 -1.76
CA ILE A 28 -21.54 10.72 -0.95
C ILE A 28 -21.99 12.10 -1.43
N ALA A 29 -21.04 12.96 -1.83
CA ALA A 29 -21.34 14.27 -2.42
C ALA A 29 -21.93 14.19 -3.85
N GLY A 30 -22.11 13.00 -4.41
CA GLY A 30 -22.73 12.79 -5.71
C GLY A 30 -21.80 12.98 -6.91
N THR A 31 -20.48 12.98 -6.71
CA THR A 31 -19.53 13.08 -7.82
C THR A 31 -19.45 11.77 -8.62
N SER A 32 -18.89 11.86 -9.84
CA SER A 32 -18.76 10.68 -10.70
C SER A 32 -17.71 9.67 -10.16
N VAL A 33 -17.92 8.39 -10.45
CA VAL A 33 -16.98 7.32 -10.10
C VAL A 33 -15.58 7.60 -10.63
N ALA A 34 -15.47 8.15 -11.84
CA ALA A 34 -14.19 8.52 -12.43
C ALA A 34 -13.47 9.61 -11.60
N ALA A 35 -14.21 10.60 -11.09
CA ALA A 35 -13.64 11.65 -10.23
C ALA A 35 -13.14 11.07 -8.90
N ALA A 36 -13.85 10.12 -8.30
CA ALA A 36 -13.41 9.45 -7.08
C ALA A 36 -12.11 8.63 -7.31
N ILE A 37 -12.02 7.92 -8.44
CA ILE A 37 -10.81 7.15 -8.79
C ILE A 37 -9.61 8.09 -9.04
N THR A 38 -9.80 9.10 -9.86
CA THR A 38 -8.74 10.05 -10.22
C THR A 38 -8.26 10.85 -9.02
N SER A 39 -9.15 11.26 -8.11
CA SER A 39 -8.78 11.97 -6.89
C SER A 39 -7.94 11.09 -5.95
N GLY A 40 -8.29 9.83 -5.76
CA GLY A 40 -7.51 8.89 -4.96
C GLY A 40 -6.08 8.71 -5.51
N ILE A 41 -5.96 8.53 -6.83
CA ILE A 41 -4.67 8.41 -7.51
C ILE A 41 -3.87 9.73 -7.41
N ALA A 42 -4.52 10.88 -7.60
CA ALA A 42 -3.89 12.19 -7.52
C ALA A 42 -3.35 12.48 -6.11
N VAL A 43 -4.13 12.18 -5.07
CA VAL A 43 -3.68 12.33 -3.67
C VAL A 43 -2.53 11.37 -3.38
N GLY A 44 -2.60 10.12 -3.84
CA GLY A 44 -1.50 9.18 -3.72
C GLY A 44 -0.22 9.69 -4.36
N PHE A 45 -0.31 10.25 -5.58
CA PHE A 45 0.81 10.88 -6.28
C PHE A 45 1.38 12.08 -5.51
N LEU A 46 0.53 12.97 -5.00
CA LEU A 46 0.93 14.14 -4.22
C LEU A 46 1.66 13.76 -2.92
N VAL A 47 1.16 12.79 -2.19
CA VAL A 47 1.82 12.29 -0.97
C VAL A 47 3.17 11.64 -1.31
N GLY A 48 3.23 10.86 -2.39
CA GLY A 48 4.49 10.33 -2.91
C GLY A 48 5.50 11.43 -3.24
N LEU A 49 5.05 12.51 -3.87
CA LEU A 49 5.88 13.67 -4.19
C LEU A 49 6.37 14.41 -2.93
N ILE A 50 5.49 14.60 -1.94
CA ILE A 50 5.84 15.22 -0.65
C ILE A 50 6.90 14.38 0.06
N ASN A 51 6.72 13.08 0.18
CA ASN A 51 7.71 12.19 0.79
C ASN A 51 9.05 12.23 0.04
N ALA A 52 9.02 12.18 -1.28
CA ALA A 52 10.22 12.31 -2.10
C ALA A 52 10.94 13.66 -1.87
N PHE A 53 10.19 14.76 -1.79
CA PHE A 53 10.73 16.09 -1.50
C PHE A 53 11.42 16.12 -0.13
N LEU A 54 10.77 15.64 0.92
CA LEU A 54 11.31 15.60 2.27
C LEU A 54 12.60 14.78 2.36
N VAL A 55 12.66 13.63 1.69
CA VAL A 55 13.81 12.73 1.76
C VAL A 55 14.96 13.17 0.83
N ILE A 56 14.66 13.61 -0.39
CA ILE A 56 15.68 13.89 -1.40
C ILE A 56 16.22 15.32 -1.28
N ILE A 57 15.37 16.30 -1.02
CA ILE A 57 15.72 17.72 -1.00
C ILE A 57 16.01 18.18 0.42
N VAL A 58 15.08 17.96 1.35
CA VAL A 58 15.26 18.37 2.77
C VAL A 58 16.24 17.43 3.48
N LYS A 59 16.45 16.20 2.96
CA LYS A 59 17.36 15.18 3.50
C LYS A 59 16.95 14.65 4.89
N ILE A 60 15.66 14.66 5.21
CA ILE A 60 15.13 14.04 6.42
C ILE A 60 15.28 12.51 6.28
N PRO A 61 15.66 11.79 7.36
CA PRO A 61 15.67 10.31 7.33
C PRO A 61 14.30 9.78 6.90
N THR A 62 14.30 8.81 5.98
CA THR A 62 13.08 8.25 5.36
C THR A 62 12.02 7.85 6.39
N PHE A 63 12.45 7.17 7.46
CA PHE A 63 11.58 6.75 8.56
C PHE A 63 10.84 7.93 9.22
N VAL A 64 11.56 9.02 9.52
CA VAL A 64 10.98 10.22 10.15
C VAL A 64 10.03 10.94 9.20
N ALA A 65 10.41 11.06 7.92
CA ALA A 65 9.58 11.69 6.90
C ALA A 65 8.26 10.93 6.71
N THR A 66 8.32 9.59 6.58
CA THR A 66 7.11 8.77 6.36
C THR A 66 6.24 8.64 7.60
N LEU A 67 6.82 8.62 8.82
CA LEU A 67 6.06 8.73 10.06
C LEU A 67 5.36 10.09 10.20
N GLY A 68 6.08 11.18 9.93
CA GLY A 68 5.50 12.52 10.00
C GLY A 68 4.33 12.67 9.03
N THR A 69 4.49 12.26 7.78
CA THR A 69 3.41 12.28 6.79
C THR A 69 2.27 11.33 7.13
N MET A 70 2.53 10.19 7.77
CA MET A 70 1.49 9.28 8.29
C MET A 70 0.58 10.00 9.28
N PHE A 71 1.13 10.69 10.27
CA PHE A 71 0.33 11.43 11.25
C PHE A 71 -0.42 12.60 10.63
N VAL A 72 0.19 13.31 9.66
CA VAL A 72 -0.51 14.36 8.90
C VAL A 72 -1.70 13.78 8.16
N MET A 73 -1.53 12.65 7.45
CA MET A 73 -2.63 11.98 6.73
C MET A 73 -3.73 11.51 7.68
N GLN A 74 -3.39 10.97 8.86
CA GLN A 74 -4.37 10.59 9.87
C GLN A 74 -5.15 11.81 10.40
N GLY A 75 -4.45 12.92 10.65
CA GLY A 75 -5.07 14.18 11.06
C GLY A 75 -6.03 14.73 10.00
N VAL A 76 -5.60 14.75 8.74
CA VAL A 76 -6.44 15.17 7.59
C VAL A 76 -7.66 14.26 7.45
N THR A 77 -7.49 12.95 7.56
CA THR A 77 -8.59 11.98 7.50
C THR A 77 -9.60 12.21 8.62
N SER A 78 -9.10 12.41 9.86
CA SER A 78 -9.95 12.69 11.02
C SER A 78 -10.74 13.99 10.89
N TRP A 79 -10.09 15.02 10.37
CA TRP A 79 -10.74 16.30 10.09
C TRP A 79 -11.80 16.18 8.99
N TYR A 80 -11.52 15.39 7.94
CA TYR A 80 -12.41 15.23 6.79
C TYR A 80 -13.71 14.48 7.13
N ASN A 81 -13.63 13.46 7.97
CA ASN A 81 -14.76 12.57 8.31
C ASN A 81 -15.30 12.74 9.75
N ASP A 82 -14.85 13.77 10.50
CA ASP A 82 -15.17 13.98 11.92
C ASP A 82 -14.91 12.72 12.79
N GLY A 83 -13.94 11.89 12.41
CA GLY A 83 -13.63 10.63 13.09
C GLY A 83 -14.70 9.54 12.92
N LYS A 84 -15.66 9.71 12.01
CA LYS A 84 -16.76 8.77 11.76
C LYS A 84 -16.46 7.87 10.55
N ALA A 85 -17.07 6.69 10.53
CA ALA A 85 -17.07 5.85 9.35
C ALA A 85 -18.03 6.42 8.28
N LEU A 86 -17.58 6.45 7.03
CA LEU A 86 -18.37 6.88 5.89
C LEU A 86 -18.91 5.64 5.18
N THR A 87 -20.23 5.50 5.09
CA THR A 87 -20.88 4.40 4.38
C THR A 87 -21.49 4.92 3.07
N ILE A 88 -21.20 4.23 1.97
CA ILE A 88 -21.70 4.56 0.64
C ILE A 88 -22.84 3.61 0.27
N LYS A 89 -23.89 4.12 -0.36
CA LYS A 89 -24.88 3.26 -1.03
C LYS A 89 -24.20 2.57 -2.22
N ALA A 90 -24.67 1.37 -2.57
CA ALA A 90 -24.17 0.67 -3.75
C ALA A 90 -24.38 1.54 -5.01
N ILE A 91 -23.28 2.07 -5.56
CA ILE A 91 -23.29 2.87 -6.77
C ILE A 91 -22.98 1.93 -7.95
N PRO A 92 -23.88 1.77 -8.93
CA PRO A 92 -23.61 0.97 -10.13
C PRO A 92 -22.29 1.43 -10.80
N GLY A 93 -21.45 0.49 -11.17
CA GLY A 93 -20.12 0.77 -11.74
C GLY A 93 -19.00 0.86 -10.69
N PHE A 94 -19.19 1.54 -9.56
CA PHE A 94 -18.18 1.57 -8.50
C PHE A 94 -18.16 0.26 -7.70
N SER A 95 -19.32 -0.26 -7.33
CA SER A 95 -19.45 -1.54 -6.61
C SER A 95 -18.93 -2.75 -7.40
N VAL A 96 -18.94 -2.67 -8.72
CA VAL A 96 -18.38 -3.72 -9.60
C VAL A 96 -16.87 -3.87 -9.41
N LEU A 97 -16.14 -2.79 -9.15
CA LEU A 97 -14.69 -2.83 -8.93
C LEU A 97 -14.31 -3.63 -7.69
N GLY A 98 -15.06 -3.49 -6.58
CA GLY A 98 -14.74 -4.14 -5.31
C GLY A 98 -15.45 -5.47 -5.11
N GLN A 99 -16.72 -5.57 -5.47
CA GLN A 99 -17.56 -6.75 -5.20
C GLN A 99 -18.12 -7.43 -6.45
N GLY A 100 -17.84 -6.89 -7.65
CA GLY A 100 -18.24 -7.53 -8.89
C GLY A 100 -17.64 -8.92 -9.02
N ARG A 101 -18.39 -9.83 -9.67
CA ARG A 101 -17.93 -11.18 -9.98
C ARG A 101 -18.09 -11.46 -11.46
N ILE A 102 -17.07 -12.02 -12.07
CA ILE A 102 -17.13 -12.58 -13.42
C ILE A 102 -17.14 -14.10 -13.23
N ALA A 103 -18.30 -14.70 -13.38
CA ALA A 103 -18.57 -16.09 -12.98
C ALA A 103 -18.27 -16.32 -11.48
N ILE A 104 -17.25 -17.08 -11.16
CA ILE A 104 -16.85 -17.40 -9.78
C ILE A 104 -15.75 -16.46 -9.25
N ILE A 105 -15.06 -15.74 -10.14
CA ILE A 105 -13.86 -14.96 -9.80
C ILE A 105 -14.25 -13.51 -9.46
N PRO A 106 -13.86 -12.98 -8.27
CA PRO A 106 -14.07 -11.58 -7.92
C PRO A 106 -13.26 -10.65 -8.85
N VAL A 107 -13.86 -9.55 -9.32
CA VAL A 107 -13.20 -8.57 -10.18
C VAL A 107 -11.97 -7.96 -9.51
N ILE A 108 -12.03 -7.70 -8.22
CA ILE A 108 -10.90 -7.16 -7.45
C ILE A 108 -9.66 -8.08 -7.54
N PHE A 109 -9.85 -9.40 -7.55
CA PHE A 109 -8.77 -10.37 -7.68
C PHE A 109 -8.08 -10.26 -9.04
N LEU A 110 -8.86 -10.08 -10.12
CA LEU A 110 -8.32 -9.88 -11.47
C LEU A 110 -7.54 -8.57 -11.56
N ILE A 111 -8.04 -7.48 -10.94
CA ILE A 111 -7.35 -6.19 -10.88
C ILE A 111 -6.02 -6.33 -10.15
N VAL A 112 -6.01 -6.99 -8.99
CA VAL A 112 -4.77 -7.20 -8.21
C VAL A 112 -3.76 -8.01 -9.01
N ILE A 113 -4.17 -9.12 -9.65
CA ILE A 113 -3.28 -9.92 -10.49
C ILE A 113 -2.73 -9.08 -11.65
N ALA A 114 -3.56 -8.29 -12.32
CA ALA A 114 -3.13 -7.43 -13.42
C ALA A 114 -2.08 -6.41 -12.95
N VAL A 115 -2.32 -5.72 -11.83
CA VAL A 115 -1.36 -4.77 -11.24
C VAL A 115 -0.06 -5.48 -10.86
N CYS A 116 -0.13 -6.65 -10.22
CA CYS A 116 1.05 -7.42 -9.83
C CYS A 116 1.84 -7.91 -11.06
N ALA A 117 1.17 -8.34 -12.13
CA ALA A 117 1.81 -8.74 -13.37
C ALA A 117 2.55 -7.57 -14.04
N VAL A 118 1.91 -6.39 -14.10
CA VAL A 118 2.52 -5.17 -14.62
C VAL A 118 3.74 -4.77 -13.79
N LEU A 119 3.65 -4.81 -12.46
CA LEU A 119 4.78 -4.49 -11.57
C LEU A 119 5.90 -5.51 -11.70
N HIS A 120 5.59 -6.80 -11.76
CA HIS A 120 6.58 -7.85 -11.95
C HIS A 120 7.32 -7.66 -13.28
N TYR A 121 6.57 -7.41 -14.36
CA TYR A 121 7.16 -7.12 -15.68
C TYR A 121 8.03 -5.85 -15.62
N PHE A 122 7.54 -4.77 -15.01
CA PHE A 122 8.25 -3.51 -14.86
C PHE A 122 9.59 -3.70 -14.14
N PHE A 123 9.59 -4.33 -12.96
CA PHE A 123 10.81 -4.50 -12.16
C PHE A 123 11.78 -5.49 -12.77
N LYS A 124 11.31 -6.54 -13.45
CA LYS A 124 12.18 -7.60 -13.98
C LYS A 124 12.69 -7.34 -15.39
N HIS A 125 11.90 -6.66 -16.23
CA HIS A 125 12.19 -6.55 -17.66
C HIS A 125 12.48 -5.13 -18.16
N THR A 126 12.22 -4.07 -17.34
CA THR A 126 12.52 -2.71 -17.78
C THR A 126 13.85 -2.20 -17.22
N ARG A 127 14.56 -1.41 -18.03
CA ARG A 127 15.82 -0.75 -17.59
C ARG A 127 15.62 0.14 -16.36
N THR A 128 14.47 0.79 -16.27
CA THR A 128 14.12 1.67 -15.14
C THR A 128 13.90 0.85 -13.87
N GLY A 129 13.12 -0.23 -13.94
CA GLY A 129 12.86 -1.12 -12.81
C GLY A 129 14.14 -1.76 -12.27
N LEU A 130 14.99 -2.30 -13.14
CA LEU A 130 16.28 -2.88 -12.76
C LEU A 130 17.21 -1.85 -12.08
N ARG A 131 17.23 -0.60 -12.57
CA ARG A 131 18.03 0.47 -11.95
C ARG A 131 17.45 0.93 -10.60
N MET A 132 16.13 0.97 -10.46
CA MET A 132 15.45 1.22 -9.18
C MET A 132 15.82 0.13 -8.17
N TYR A 133 15.79 -1.13 -8.59
CA TYR A 133 16.17 -2.27 -7.78
C TYR A 133 17.63 -2.17 -7.31
N ALA A 134 18.58 -1.97 -8.25
CA ALA A 134 20.00 -1.80 -7.95
C ALA A 134 20.27 -0.60 -7.01
N THR A 135 19.54 0.51 -7.19
CA THR A 135 19.65 1.68 -6.31
C THR A 135 19.13 1.38 -4.90
N GLY A 136 18.09 0.57 -4.77
CA GLY A 136 17.55 0.14 -3.47
C GLY A 136 18.46 -0.80 -2.72
N GLU A 137 19.22 -1.68 -3.43
CA GLU A 137 20.14 -2.63 -2.82
C GLU A 137 21.40 -1.95 -2.27
N ASN A 138 22.08 -1.21 -3.12
CA ASN A 138 23.31 -0.53 -2.75
C ASN A 138 23.41 0.84 -3.44
N PRO A 139 22.91 1.92 -2.79
CA PRO A 139 22.95 3.26 -3.34
C PRO A 139 24.36 3.76 -3.63
N ALA A 140 25.36 3.37 -2.82
CA ALA A 140 26.74 3.76 -3.00
C ALA A 140 27.32 3.13 -4.26
N ALA A 141 27.17 1.81 -4.44
CA ALA A 141 27.59 1.11 -5.65
C ALA A 141 26.88 1.61 -6.91
N ALA A 142 25.58 1.91 -6.80
CA ALA A 142 24.79 2.48 -7.90
C ALA A 142 25.35 3.86 -8.34
N THR A 143 25.71 4.70 -7.38
CA THR A 143 26.30 6.02 -7.66
C THR A 143 27.67 5.90 -8.34
N LEU A 144 28.52 4.97 -7.88
CA LEU A 144 29.81 4.71 -8.51
C LEU A 144 29.69 4.21 -9.96
N ARG A 145 28.58 3.56 -10.29
CA ARG A 145 28.24 3.15 -11.68
C ARG A 145 27.54 4.26 -12.49
N GLY A 146 27.52 5.51 -12.00
CA GLY A 146 26.95 6.65 -12.69
C GLY A 146 25.41 6.72 -12.68
N LEU A 147 24.72 5.93 -11.84
CA LEU A 147 23.28 6.00 -11.72
C LEU A 147 22.86 7.19 -10.85
N ASN A 148 21.87 7.96 -11.32
CA ASN A 148 21.28 9.03 -10.53
C ASN A 148 20.31 8.47 -9.48
N THR A 149 20.81 8.14 -8.30
CA THR A 149 20.06 7.54 -7.21
C THR A 149 18.85 8.38 -6.77
N LYS A 150 18.97 9.72 -6.81
CA LYS A 150 17.86 10.64 -6.47
C LYS A 150 16.67 10.47 -7.40
N LYS A 151 16.92 10.33 -8.73
CA LYS A 151 15.89 10.12 -9.74
C LYS A 151 15.13 8.81 -9.49
N TYR A 152 15.85 7.72 -9.20
CA TYR A 152 15.22 6.42 -8.99
C TYR A 152 14.49 6.35 -7.64
N LEU A 153 14.98 7.05 -6.63
CA LEU A 153 14.27 7.21 -5.36
C LEU A 153 12.96 8.01 -5.53
N LEU A 154 13.00 9.11 -6.27
CA LEU A 154 11.78 9.88 -6.63
C LEU A 154 10.75 9.00 -7.33
N LEU A 155 11.17 8.24 -8.35
CA LEU A 155 10.28 7.33 -9.08
C LEU A 155 9.67 6.26 -8.16
N SER A 156 10.43 5.74 -7.18
CA SER A 156 9.93 4.77 -6.20
C SER A 156 8.80 5.35 -5.35
N TYR A 157 8.98 6.57 -4.83
CA TYR A 157 7.95 7.25 -4.04
C TYR A 157 6.69 7.56 -4.87
N LEU A 158 6.86 8.02 -6.11
CA LEU A 158 5.72 8.30 -6.99
C LEU A 158 4.96 7.03 -7.35
N LEU A 159 5.67 5.96 -7.71
CA LEU A 159 5.05 4.70 -8.06
C LEU A 159 4.31 4.07 -6.87
N SER A 160 4.92 4.08 -5.68
CA SER A 160 4.26 3.58 -4.47
C SER A 160 3.05 4.42 -4.09
N GLY A 161 3.15 5.75 -4.19
CA GLY A 161 2.02 6.65 -3.93
C GLY A 161 0.83 6.40 -4.87
N LEU A 162 1.09 6.24 -6.18
CA LEU A 162 0.05 5.91 -7.17
C LEU A 162 -0.66 4.59 -6.84
N ILE A 163 0.11 3.55 -6.53
CA ILE A 163 -0.44 2.22 -6.22
C ILE A 163 -1.27 2.27 -4.93
N LEU A 164 -0.75 2.91 -3.88
CA LEU A 164 -1.45 3.03 -2.60
C LEU A 164 -2.71 3.90 -2.73
N GLY A 165 -2.65 4.98 -3.52
CA GLY A 165 -3.82 5.80 -3.83
C GLY A 165 -4.92 5.00 -4.52
N PHE A 166 -4.56 4.20 -5.52
CA PHE A 166 -5.49 3.31 -6.20
C PHE A 166 -6.03 2.21 -5.27
N THR A 167 -5.15 1.63 -4.42
CA THR A 167 -5.56 0.61 -3.43
C THR A 167 -6.61 1.14 -2.46
N GLY A 168 -6.49 2.40 -2.00
CA GLY A 168 -7.51 3.00 -1.13
C GLY A 168 -8.88 3.16 -1.80
N VAL A 169 -8.91 3.49 -3.09
CA VAL A 169 -10.16 3.53 -3.87
C VAL A 169 -10.77 2.13 -4.01
N LEU A 170 -9.95 1.10 -4.28
CA LEU A 170 -10.42 -0.29 -4.32
C LEU A 170 -10.96 -0.75 -2.97
N GLN A 171 -10.30 -0.37 -1.88
CA GLN A 171 -10.74 -0.67 -0.52
C GLN A 171 -12.10 -0.02 -0.19
N CYS A 172 -12.29 1.23 -0.63
CA CYS A 172 -13.58 1.92 -0.53
C CYS A 172 -14.70 1.18 -1.28
N SER A 173 -14.41 0.71 -2.49
CA SER A 173 -15.36 -0.06 -3.30
C SER A 173 -15.67 -1.43 -2.68
N TYR A 174 -14.68 -2.09 -2.10
CA TYR A 174 -14.83 -3.40 -1.47
C TYR A 174 -15.69 -3.33 -0.21
N ASN A 175 -15.45 -2.34 0.66
CA ASN A 175 -16.14 -2.20 1.95
C ASN A 175 -17.46 -1.39 1.86
N TYR A 176 -17.85 -0.89 0.70
CA TYR A 176 -18.96 0.09 0.56
C TYR A 176 -18.80 1.29 1.50
N GLY A 177 -17.59 1.78 1.62
CA GLY A 177 -17.31 2.92 2.48
C GLY A 177 -15.88 2.96 2.99
N ALA A 178 -15.68 3.85 3.95
CA ALA A 178 -14.42 4.04 4.62
C ALA A 178 -14.61 3.88 6.13
N SER A 179 -13.75 3.10 6.76
CA SER A 179 -13.75 2.94 8.21
C SER A 179 -13.13 4.14 8.92
N ALA A 180 -13.34 4.22 10.24
CA ALA A 180 -12.70 5.23 11.09
C ALA A 180 -11.16 5.06 11.13
N ILE A 181 -10.48 6.02 11.70
CA ILE A 181 -9.02 6.26 11.67
C ILE A 181 -8.14 5.06 12.08
N THR A 182 -8.65 4.13 12.87
CA THR A 182 -7.87 3.02 13.46
C THR A 182 -7.39 1.96 12.47
N SER A 183 -8.00 1.88 11.28
CA SER A 183 -7.71 0.81 10.30
C SER A 183 -6.40 0.98 9.55
N GLY A 184 -5.79 2.17 9.53
CA GLY A 184 -4.56 2.41 8.78
C GLY A 184 -3.34 1.64 9.33
N MET A 185 -3.28 1.46 10.65
CA MET A 185 -2.20 0.70 11.30
C MET A 185 -2.30 -0.80 11.00
N ASP A 186 -3.52 -1.34 10.96
CA ASP A 186 -3.76 -2.76 10.64
C ASP A 186 -3.31 -3.09 9.21
N PHE A 187 -3.59 -2.23 8.24
CA PHE A 187 -3.10 -2.38 6.87
C PHE A 187 -1.58 -2.34 6.78
N LEU A 188 -0.93 -1.48 7.58
CA LEU A 188 0.53 -1.41 7.64
C LEU A 188 1.13 -2.73 8.12
N ILE A 189 0.64 -3.28 9.25
CA ILE A 189 1.14 -4.54 9.82
C ILE A 189 0.93 -5.69 8.84
N GLN A 190 -0.24 -5.78 8.21
CA GLN A 190 -0.52 -6.81 7.20
C GLN A 190 0.41 -6.69 6.00
N ALA A 191 0.62 -5.48 5.47
CA ALA A 191 1.49 -5.25 4.31
C ALA A 191 2.97 -5.56 4.63
N LEU A 192 3.46 -5.15 5.81
CA LEU A 192 4.81 -5.48 6.25
C LEU A 192 5.00 -6.98 6.42
N SER A 193 4.06 -7.64 7.12
CA SER A 193 4.10 -9.09 7.32
C SER A 193 4.09 -9.85 5.99
N ALA A 194 3.28 -9.42 5.02
CA ALA A 194 3.25 -10.01 3.69
C ALA A 194 4.56 -9.79 2.92
N ALA A 195 5.14 -8.59 2.99
CA ALA A 195 6.38 -8.27 2.30
C ALA A 195 7.57 -9.08 2.86
N TYR A 196 7.71 -9.14 4.19
CA TYR A 196 8.79 -9.89 4.83
C TYR A 196 8.63 -11.39 4.69
N LEU A 197 7.43 -11.92 4.92
CA LEU A 197 7.16 -13.34 4.66
C LEU A 197 7.39 -13.69 3.17
N GLY A 198 7.09 -12.76 2.26
CA GLY A 198 7.36 -12.91 0.83
C GLY A 198 8.85 -12.98 0.49
N SER A 199 9.70 -12.33 1.26
CA SER A 199 11.16 -12.39 1.06
C SER A 199 11.75 -13.76 1.43
N THR A 200 11.14 -14.51 2.35
CA THR A 200 11.60 -15.85 2.73
C THR A 200 11.42 -16.89 1.61
N PHE A 201 10.49 -16.64 0.67
CA PHE A 201 10.33 -17.49 -0.51
C PHE A 201 11.38 -17.24 -1.60
N SER A 202 12.20 -16.17 -1.48
CA SER A 202 13.28 -15.90 -2.41
C SER A 202 14.58 -16.54 -1.92
N LYS A 203 15.29 -17.27 -2.80
CA LYS A 203 16.58 -17.87 -2.48
C LYS A 203 17.66 -16.85 -2.06
N THR A 204 17.47 -15.59 -2.43
CA THR A 204 18.39 -14.47 -2.14
C THR A 204 17.90 -13.60 -0.99
N GLY A 205 16.77 -13.92 -0.35
CA GLY A 205 16.16 -13.06 0.68
C GLY A 205 15.62 -11.72 0.14
N GLU A 206 15.53 -11.59 -1.17
CA GLU A 206 15.06 -10.36 -1.81
C GLU A 206 13.54 -10.27 -1.83
N LEU A 207 13.02 -9.05 -1.67
CA LEU A 207 11.59 -8.78 -1.83
C LEU A 207 11.17 -9.03 -3.28
N SER A 208 10.34 -10.04 -3.52
CA SER A 208 9.80 -10.36 -4.84
C SER A 208 8.31 -10.10 -4.90
N VAL A 209 7.84 -9.57 -6.04
CA VAL A 209 6.39 -9.31 -6.25
C VAL A 209 5.58 -10.59 -6.09
N ILE A 210 6.05 -11.69 -6.66
CA ILE A 210 5.35 -12.99 -6.57
C ILE A 210 5.33 -13.50 -5.12
N GLY A 211 6.48 -13.45 -4.42
CA GLY A 211 6.55 -13.85 -3.02
C GLY A 211 5.59 -13.04 -2.14
N THR A 212 5.55 -11.72 -2.32
CA THR A 212 4.64 -10.84 -1.58
C THR A 212 3.16 -11.15 -1.86
N VAL A 213 2.80 -11.48 -3.11
CA VAL A 213 1.42 -11.88 -3.45
C VAL A 213 1.02 -13.18 -2.76
N ILE A 214 1.87 -14.21 -2.81
CA ILE A 214 1.60 -15.50 -2.17
C ILE A 214 1.46 -15.32 -0.64
N SER A 215 2.39 -14.58 -0.04
CA SER A 215 2.35 -14.27 1.40
C SER A 215 1.14 -13.43 1.78
N GLY A 216 0.76 -12.46 0.96
CA GLY A 216 -0.45 -11.67 1.17
C GLY A 216 -1.72 -12.52 1.16
N MET A 217 -1.82 -13.47 0.22
CA MET A 217 -2.92 -14.44 0.18
C MET A 217 -2.93 -15.34 1.42
N PHE A 218 -1.77 -15.81 1.85
CA PHE A 218 -1.65 -16.61 3.06
C PHE A 218 -2.10 -15.84 4.31
N ILE A 219 -1.63 -14.60 4.48
CA ILE A 219 -2.00 -13.73 5.61
C ILE A 219 -3.51 -13.42 5.58
N ALA A 220 -4.08 -13.14 4.41
CA ALA A 220 -5.50 -12.90 4.27
C ALA A 220 -6.32 -14.15 4.64
N ALA A 221 -5.91 -15.33 4.18
CA ALA A 221 -6.55 -16.60 4.52
C ALA A 221 -6.45 -16.90 6.03
N LEU A 222 -5.27 -16.68 6.62
CA LEU A 222 -5.04 -16.85 8.05
C LEU A 222 -5.90 -15.90 8.88
N SER A 223 -5.91 -14.60 8.53
CA SER A 223 -6.74 -13.59 9.21
C SER A 223 -8.22 -13.96 9.15
N ASN A 224 -8.69 -14.39 7.99
CA ASN A 224 -10.08 -14.81 7.81
C ASN A 224 -10.42 -16.06 8.63
N ALA A 225 -9.52 -17.05 8.68
CA ALA A 225 -9.68 -18.23 9.50
C ALA A 225 -9.76 -17.88 11.00
N LEU A 226 -8.94 -16.94 11.46
CA LEU A 226 -8.97 -16.47 12.85
C LEU A 226 -10.27 -15.72 13.19
N ILE A 227 -10.78 -14.89 12.28
CA ILE A 227 -12.07 -14.19 12.43
C ILE A 227 -13.21 -15.19 12.55
N ILE A 228 -13.25 -16.22 11.72
CA ILE A 228 -14.28 -17.28 11.77
C ILE A 228 -14.26 -18.02 13.11
N ASN A 229 -13.08 -18.19 13.72
CA ASN A 229 -12.93 -18.76 15.04
C ASN A 229 -13.22 -17.78 16.20
N GLY A 230 -13.76 -16.59 15.93
CA GLY A 230 -14.17 -15.61 16.94
C GLY A 230 -13.06 -14.76 17.52
N ILE A 231 -11.86 -14.76 16.90
CA ILE A 231 -10.73 -13.92 17.32
C ILE A 231 -10.97 -12.48 16.84
N SER A 232 -10.83 -11.50 17.73
CA SER A 232 -11.02 -10.08 17.38
C SER A 232 -9.89 -9.55 16.49
N ASN A 233 -10.19 -8.53 15.67
CA ASN A 233 -9.20 -7.90 14.79
C ASN A 233 -7.96 -7.40 15.55
N GLN A 234 -8.12 -6.92 16.78
CA GLN A 234 -7.00 -6.48 17.61
C GLN A 234 -6.06 -7.63 18.00
N GLN A 235 -6.62 -8.80 18.29
CA GLN A 235 -5.83 -10.00 18.58
C GLN A 235 -5.13 -10.54 17.34
N ILE A 236 -5.75 -10.42 16.16
CA ILE A 236 -5.16 -10.78 14.86
C ILE A 236 -3.92 -9.94 14.58
N SER A 237 -3.95 -8.64 14.87
CA SER A 237 -2.78 -7.76 14.72
C SER A 237 -1.60 -8.24 15.58
N GLY A 238 -1.86 -8.80 16.78
CA GLY A 238 -0.84 -9.44 17.62
C GLY A 238 -0.23 -10.69 16.96
N VAL A 239 -1.06 -11.57 16.41
CA VAL A 239 -0.59 -12.77 15.68
C VAL A 239 0.25 -12.39 14.47
N LEU A 240 -0.18 -11.38 13.70
CA LEU A 240 0.57 -10.88 12.54
C LEU A 240 1.91 -10.25 12.95
N GLY A 241 1.97 -9.59 14.12
CA GLY A 241 3.22 -9.09 14.69
C GLY A 241 4.21 -10.22 15.01
N ILE A 242 3.74 -11.34 15.55
CA ILE A 242 4.58 -12.52 15.77
C ILE A 242 5.09 -13.11 14.45
N ILE A 243 4.21 -13.22 13.44
CA ILE A 243 4.59 -13.70 12.10
C ILE A 243 5.65 -12.78 11.47
N LEU A 244 5.51 -11.48 11.64
CA LEU A 244 6.47 -10.50 11.16
C LEU A 244 7.84 -10.70 11.80
N ILE A 245 7.90 -10.90 13.12
CA ILE A 245 9.15 -11.16 13.84
C ILE A 245 9.79 -12.46 13.35
N LEU A 246 9.00 -13.54 13.25
CA LEU A 246 9.49 -14.82 12.77
C LEU A 246 10.00 -14.76 11.32
N SER A 247 9.32 -14.00 10.45
CA SER A 247 9.74 -13.86 9.05
C SER A 247 11.03 -13.06 8.87
N ILE A 248 11.42 -12.23 9.85
CA ILE A 248 12.69 -11.50 9.84
C ILE A 248 13.84 -12.38 10.39
N LEU A 249 13.52 -13.33 11.27
CA LEU A 249 14.50 -14.23 11.86
C LEU A 249 14.88 -15.40 10.94
N LEU A 250 14.03 -15.76 9.99
CA LEU A 250 14.27 -16.80 8.99
C LEU A 250 15.02 -16.25 7.78
#